data_9db9dbc57a20a85212238929d695e0a6
#
_entry.id   9db9dbc57a20a85212238929d695e0a6
#
_cell.length_a   1.000
_cell.length_b   1.000
_cell.length_c   1.000
_cell.angle_alpha   90.00
_cell.angle_beta   90.00
_cell.angle_gamma   90.00
#
_symmetry.space_group_name_H-M   'P 1'
#
loop_
_entity.id
_entity.type
_entity.pdbx_description
1 polymer ?
#
loop_
_entity_poly.entity_id
_entity_poly.type
_entity_poly.pdbx_seq_one_letter_code
_entity_poly.pdbx_strand_id
1 'polypeptide(L)' 'MARVLHLLPRAQAPLAATAIRRDLEAGDEVTAALLAEPPVEPPLPSAVAVHRVPADWSYHRLLEQIFCADRVVTW' A
#
# COMPACT_ATOMS: atom_id res chain seq x y z
N MET A 1 10.28 -14.18 2.25
CA MET A 1 9.16 -13.39 1.72
C MET A 1 8.63 -12.48 2.82
N ALA A 2 8.77 -11.18 2.65
CA ALA A 2 8.32 -10.21 3.62
C ALA A 2 6.95 -9.64 3.23
N ARG A 3 6.19 -9.24 4.23
CA ARG A 3 4.95 -8.49 4.01
C ARG A 3 5.25 -7.01 4.16
N VAL A 4 5.08 -6.27 3.07
CA VAL A 4 5.35 -4.84 3.02
C VAL A 4 4.04 -4.09 2.83
N LEU A 5 3.77 -3.15 3.72
CA LEU A 5 2.61 -2.28 3.64
C LEU A 5 3.06 -0.87 3.28
N HIS A 6 2.56 -0.35 2.17
CA HIS A 6 2.80 1.04 1.75
C HIS A 6 1.58 1.88 2.10
N LEU A 7 1.79 2.96 2.86
CA LEU A 7 0.76 3.93 3.21
C LEU A 7 0.86 5.11 2.25
N LEU A 8 -0.17 5.30 1.45
CA LEU A 8 -0.22 6.34 0.42
C LEU A 8 -1.21 7.42 0.82
N PRO A 9 -0.74 8.56 1.35
CA PRO A 9 -1.63 9.65 1.75
C PRO A 9 -2.21 10.42 0.56
N ARG A 10 -1.63 10.25 -0.63
CA ARG A 10 -2.07 10.94 -1.85
C ARG A 10 -2.13 9.95 -3.01
N ALA A 11 -3.00 10.26 -3.99
CA ALA A 11 -3.17 9.43 -5.17
C ALA A 11 -1.92 9.36 -6.06
N GLN A 12 -1.11 10.41 -6.06
CA GLN A 12 0.07 10.51 -6.90
C GLN A 12 1.34 10.36 -6.07
N ALA A 13 1.97 9.23 -6.21
CA ALA A 13 3.24 8.95 -5.58
C ALA A 13 4.10 8.12 -6.55
N PRO A 14 4.71 8.75 -7.57
CA PRO A 14 5.50 8.01 -8.56
C PRO A 14 6.69 7.29 -7.94
N LEU A 15 7.29 7.85 -6.90
CA LEU A 15 8.37 7.18 -6.17
C LEU A 15 7.86 5.94 -5.42
N ALA A 16 6.64 6.03 -4.89
CA ALA A 16 6.02 4.88 -4.24
C ALA A 16 5.80 3.74 -5.23
N ALA A 17 5.33 4.02 -6.43
CA ALA A 17 5.15 3.01 -7.46
C ALA A 17 6.46 2.30 -7.80
N THR A 18 7.56 3.04 -7.89
CA THR A 18 8.89 2.47 -8.14
C THR A 18 9.33 1.57 -6.99
N ALA A 19 9.16 2.02 -5.76
CA ALA A 19 9.51 1.22 -4.57
C ALA A 19 8.66 -0.05 -4.47
N ILE A 20 7.38 0.04 -4.77
CA ILE A 20 6.47 -1.10 -4.78
C ILE A 20 6.92 -2.15 -5.80
N ARG A 21 7.30 -1.73 -7.00
CA ARG A 21 7.81 -2.64 -8.02
C ARG A 21 9.07 -3.35 -7.56
N ARG A 22 9.98 -2.64 -6.89
CA ARG A 22 11.20 -3.24 -6.34
C ARG A 22 10.88 -4.31 -5.32
N ASP A 23 9.92 -4.03 -4.43
CA ASP A 23 9.51 -4.98 -3.41
C ASP A 23 8.92 -6.24 -4.05
N LEU A 24 8.09 -6.08 -5.08
CA LEU A 24 7.54 -7.22 -5.83
C LEU A 24 8.64 -8.04 -6.51
N GLU A 25 9.60 -7.38 -7.13
CA GLU A 25 10.73 -8.05 -7.78
C GLU A 25 11.60 -8.82 -6.78
N ALA A 26 11.68 -8.34 -5.55
CA ALA A 26 12.37 -9.02 -4.47
C ALA A 26 11.59 -10.22 -3.91
N GLY A 27 10.38 -10.45 -4.38
CA GLY A 27 9.54 -11.56 -3.92
C GLY A 27 8.71 -11.25 -2.70
N ASP A 28 8.59 -9.98 -2.33
CA ASP A 28 7.79 -9.56 -1.17
C ASP A 28 6.30 -9.54 -1.50
N GLU A 29 5.49 -9.75 -0.49
CA GLU A 29 4.04 -9.55 -0.57
C GLU A 29 3.74 -8.09 -0.27
N VAL A 30 3.21 -7.36 -1.26
CA VAL A 30 3.02 -5.92 -1.16
C VAL A 30 1.54 -5.57 -1.09
N THR A 31 1.18 -4.73 -0.14
CA THR A 31 -0.16 -4.16 0.00
C THR A 31 -0.04 -2.65 0.07
N ALA A 32 -0.94 -1.95 -0.59
CA ALA A 32 -1.00 -0.49 -0.56
C ALA A 32 -2.32 -0.05 0.09
N ALA A 33 -2.23 0.84 1.07
CA ALA A 33 -3.38 1.45 1.72
C ALA A 33 -3.48 2.92 1.29
N LEU A 34 -4.59 3.28 0.65
CA LEU A 34 -4.85 4.65 0.19
C LEU A 34 -5.58 5.40 1.29
N LEU A 35 -4.91 6.40 1.86
CA LEU A 35 -5.44 7.16 3.00
C LEU A 35 -6.25 8.38 2.59
N ALA A 36 -6.16 8.78 1.33
CA ALA A 36 -6.99 9.86 0.78
C ALA A 36 -8.01 9.26 -0.17
N GLU A 37 -9.08 10.01 -0.46
CA GLU A 37 -10.03 9.63 -1.51
C GLU A 37 -9.55 10.23 -2.84
N PRO A 38 -8.69 9.53 -3.57
CA PRO A 38 -8.30 10.00 -4.88
C PRO A 38 -9.43 9.71 -5.87
N PRO A 39 -9.75 10.62 -6.76
CA PRO A 39 -10.67 10.32 -7.85
C PRO A 39 -10.08 9.31 -8.86
N VAL A 40 -8.77 9.12 -8.81
CA VAL A 40 -8.03 8.23 -9.72
C VAL A 40 -7.13 7.33 -8.91
N GLU A 41 -7.21 6.02 -9.16
CA GLU A 41 -6.31 5.05 -8.55
C GLU A 41 -4.89 5.21 -9.12
N PRO A 42 -3.85 5.09 -8.27
CA PRO A 42 -2.48 5.11 -8.77
C PRO A 42 -2.22 3.91 -9.68
N PRO A 43 -1.36 4.08 -10.71
CA PRO A 43 -1.03 2.98 -11.63
C PRO A 43 -0.08 1.98 -10.97
N LEU A 44 -0.63 1.06 -10.19
CA LEU A 44 0.13 0.02 -9.50
C LEU A 44 0.01 -1.31 -10.23
N PRO A 45 1.02 -2.19 -10.13
CA PRO A 45 0.94 -3.54 -10.69
C PRO A 45 -0.24 -4.31 -10.12
N SER A 46 -0.83 -5.20 -10.91
CA SER A 46 -1.99 -5.99 -10.50
C SER A 46 -1.68 -6.95 -9.34
N ALA A 47 -0.42 -7.27 -9.11
CA ALA A 47 -0.01 -8.12 -7.99
C ALA A 47 -0.09 -7.42 -6.63
N VAL A 48 -0.29 -6.10 -6.62
CA VAL A 48 -0.42 -5.32 -5.39
C VAL A 48 -1.89 -5.29 -4.96
N ALA A 49 -2.15 -5.68 -3.71
CA ALA A 49 -3.48 -5.51 -3.14
C ALA A 49 -3.65 -4.05 -2.72
N VAL A 50 -4.63 -3.37 -3.30
CA VAL A 50 -4.90 -1.96 -3.01
C VAL A 50 -6.19 -1.84 -2.20
N HIS A 51 -6.12 -1.17 -1.06
CA HIS A 51 -7.27 -0.95 -0.18
C HIS A 51 -7.40 0.53 0.13
N ARG A 52 -8.62 1.02 0.08
CA ARG A 52 -8.93 2.40 0.44
C ARG A 52 -9.30 2.48 1.91
N VAL A 53 -8.87 3.53 2.57
CA VAL A 53 -9.19 3.78 3.97
C VAL A 53 -9.95 5.12 4.05
N PRO A 54 -11.14 5.18 4.63
CA PRO A 54 -11.82 4.12 5.38
C PRO A 54 -12.79 3.24 4.57
N ALA A 55 -12.84 3.37 3.23
CA ALA A 55 -13.88 2.70 2.43
C ALA A 55 -13.75 1.16 2.45
N ASP A 56 -12.56 0.62 2.14
CA ASP A 56 -12.33 -0.82 2.12
C ASP A 56 -11.88 -1.35 3.48
N TRP A 57 -11.02 -0.60 4.16
CA TRP A 57 -10.57 -0.89 5.51
C TRP A 57 -11.00 0.21 6.47
N SER A 58 -11.52 -0.15 7.62
CA SER A 58 -11.67 0.79 8.74
C SER A 58 -10.28 1.17 9.27
N TYR A 59 -10.20 2.27 10.03
CA TYR A 59 -8.93 2.63 10.69
C TYR A 59 -8.44 1.54 11.63
N HIS A 60 -9.36 0.85 12.30
CA HIS A 60 -9.01 -0.28 13.15
C HIS A 60 -8.36 -1.40 12.33
N ARG A 61 -8.92 -1.71 11.17
CA ARG A 61 -8.36 -2.73 10.27
C ARG A 61 -6.99 -2.33 9.75
N LEU A 62 -6.80 -1.05 9.45
CA LEU A 62 -5.50 -0.53 9.03
C LEU A 62 -4.44 -0.75 10.12
N LEU A 63 -4.77 -0.46 11.39
CA LEU A 63 -3.86 -0.70 12.50
C LEU A 63 -3.48 -2.18 12.62
N GLU A 64 -4.44 -3.09 12.47
CA GLU A 64 -4.16 -4.52 12.46
C GLU A 64 -3.16 -4.88 11.37
N GLN A 65 -3.32 -4.34 10.17
CA GLN A 65 -2.44 -4.61 9.05
C GLN A 65 -1.03 -4.05 9.28
N ILE A 66 -0.93 -2.89 9.92
CA ILE A 66 0.36 -2.31 10.30
C ILE A 66 1.12 -3.25 11.24
N PHE A 67 0.43 -3.80 12.24
CA PHE A 67 1.05 -4.75 13.18
C PHE A 67 1.42 -6.07 12.52
N CYS A 68 0.69 -6.50 11.50
CA CYS A 68 0.96 -7.76 10.81
C CYS A 68 2.05 -7.63 9.74
N ALA A 69 2.37 -6.43 9.29
CA ALA A 69 3.38 -6.22 8.27
C ALA A 69 4.80 -6.36 8.86
N ASP A 70 5.70 -6.91 8.06
CA ASP A 70 7.11 -6.98 8.44
C ASP A 70 7.78 -5.60 8.28
N ARG A 71 7.30 -4.82 7.31
CA ARG A 71 7.80 -3.49 7.04
C ARG A 71 6.65 -2.58 6.61
N VAL A 72 6.64 -1.35 7.13
CA VAL A 72 5.67 -0.34 6.75
C VAL A 72 6.42 0.87 6.17
N VAL A 73 6.01 1.29 4.98
CA VAL A 73 6.60 2.44 4.30
C VAL A 73 5.53 3.52 4.16
N THR A 74 5.82 4.69 4.69
CA THR A 74 4.92 5.86 4.64
C THR A 74 5.42 6.84 3.59
N TRP A 75 4.50 7.32 2.75
CA TRP A 75 4.83 8.25 1.67
C TRP A 75 4.28 9.67 1.87
#